data_33dcc3e6c9a23009304c4d977fe338e4
#
_entry.id   33dcc3e6c9a23009304c4d977fe338e4
#
_cell.length_a   1.000
_cell.length_b   1.000
_cell.length_c   1.000
_cell.angle_alpha   90.00
_cell.angle_beta   90.00
_cell.angle_gamma   90.00
#
_symmetry.space_group_name_H-M   'P 1'
#
loop_
_entity.id
_entity.type
_entity.pdbx_description
1 polymer ?
#
loop_
_entity_poly.entity_id
_entity_poly.type
_entity_poly.pdbx_seq_one_letter_code
_entity_poly.pdbx_strand_id
1 'polypeptide(L)'
;MTGSSIGMGEQDHSEREKFEHELKRILKASDDAGILLRVIGSLAFQLHCPKFGYLQAAMGRAYTDIDFAAYTRQSKEIQGLMTRLGYRENREVFIVSEGERDIFDRPEIGIHIDVFYEKLSFSHVIYWVGRLEVDHPSIPLAEMLLEKMQIVKINEKDVIDTMMLLLEHPLGDSDKETINIKLIAALCSSDWGLWRTITMNLDKVRQLAKGYPQLDSEQKEIISAQVNLALTRIERESKSLAWRLRSRVGDRVKWYKDVDEVQ
;
A
#
# COMPACT_ATOMS: atom_id res chain seq x y z
N MET A 1 -4.54 30.23 30.03
CA MET A 1 -3.47 29.46 29.37
C MET A 1 -4.07 28.78 28.17
N THR A 2 -4.15 29.45 27.05
CA THR A 2 -4.76 29.00 25.80
C THR A 2 -3.79 29.33 24.68
N GLY A 3 -2.86 28.42 24.39
CA GLY A 3 -1.84 28.69 23.38
C GLY A 3 -0.99 27.48 23.03
N SER A 4 -1.60 26.33 22.59
CA SER A 4 -0.79 25.20 22.15
C SER A 4 -1.45 24.29 21.09
N SER A 5 -2.71 24.49 20.74
CA SER A 5 -3.39 23.60 19.78
C SER A 5 -3.45 24.11 18.33
N ILE A 6 -3.21 25.38 18.11
CA ILE A 6 -3.27 25.99 16.77
C ILE A 6 -1.99 25.67 15.96
N GLY A 7 -0.83 25.59 16.60
CA GLY A 7 0.44 25.36 15.90
C GLY A 7 0.67 23.92 15.37
N MET A 8 0.06 22.90 15.96
CA MET A 8 0.25 21.51 15.51
C MET A 8 -0.50 21.21 14.20
N GLY A 9 -1.70 21.75 14.01
CA GLY A 9 -2.47 21.52 12.78
C GLY A 9 -1.89 22.21 11.54
N GLU A 10 -1.32 23.41 11.70
CA GLU A 10 -0.68 24.14 10.59
C GLU A 10 0.65 23.50 10.14
N GLN A 11 1.43 22.95 11.08
CA GLN A 11 2.66 22.22 10.74
C GLN A 11 2.38 20.92 10.01
N ASP A 12 1.38 20.14 10.44
CA ASP A 12 0.99 18.90 9.79
C ASP A 12 0.46 19.14 8.37
N HIS A 13 -0.30 20.19 8.15
CA HIS A 13 -0.78 20.59 6.82
C HIS A 13 0.37 20.97 5.89
N SER A 14 1.33 21.76 6.38
CA SER A 14 2.52 22.17 5.60
C SER A 14 3.41 20.98 5.21
N GLU A 15 3.59 20.00 6.11
CA GLU A 15 4.33 18.77 5.79
C GLU A 15 3.62 17.93 4.73
N ARG A 16 2.29 17.77 4.82
CA ARG A 16 1.51 17.05 3.81
C ARG A 16 1.63 17.70 2.43
N GLU A 17 1.45 19.02 2.34
CA GLU A 17 1.61 19.77 1.09
C GLU A 17 3.00 19.59 0.47
N LYS A 18 4.04 19.53 1.29
CA LYS A 18 5.41 19.28 0.86
C LYS A 18 5.55 17.93 0.17
N PHE A 19 5.03 16.85 0.78
CA PHE A 19 5.06 15.50 0.18
C PHE A 19 4.25 15.43 -1.11
N GLU A 20 3.05 16.01 -1.13
CA GLU A 20 2.20 16.03 -2.33
C GLU A 20 2.83 16.83 -3.48
N HIS A 21 3.44 17.98 -3.18
CA HIS A 21 4.15 18.79 -4.18
C HIS A 21 5.32 18.04 -4.78
N GLU A 22 6.13 17.40 -3.93
CA GLU A 22 7.31 16.65 -4.38
C GLU A 22 6.90 15.39 -5.16
N LEU A 23 5.87 14.68 -4.72
CA LEU A 23 5.30 13.57 -5.47
C LEU A 23 4.90 13.99 -6.89
N LYS A 24 4.13 15.09 -7.03
CA LYS A 24 3.71 15.60 -8.35
C LYS A 24 4.90 15.97 -9.23
N ARG A 25 5.97 16.53 -8.63
CA ARG A 25 7.21 16.89 -9.33
C ARG A 25 7.93 15.65 -9.89
N ILE A 26 8.01 14.58 -9.07
CA ILE A 26 8.65 13.32 -9.47
C ILE A 26 7.85 12.63 -10.55
N LEU A 27 6.54 12.49 -10.37
CA LEU A 27 5.65 11.85 -11.34
C LEU A 27 5.70 12.55 -12.70
N LYS A 28 5.61 13.88 -12.71
CA LYS A 28 5.73 14.64 -13.96
C LYS A 28 7.07 14.39 -14.63
N ALA A 29 8.17 14.39 -13.90
CA ALA A 29 9.49 14.17 -14.47
C ALA A 29 9.69 12.72 -14.98
N SER A 30 9.07 11.73 -14.34
CA SER A 30 9.08 10.35 -14.79
C SER A 30 8.26 10.16 -16.08
N ASP A 31 7.06 10.76 -16.14
CA ASP A 31 6.22 10.72 -17.34
C ASP A 31 6.90 11.41 -18.54
N ASP A 32 7.47 12.60 -18.33
CA ASP A 32 8.22 13.34 -19.37
C ASP A 32 9.43 12.54 -19.90
N ALA A 33 10.00 11.65 -19.07
CA ALA A 33 11.13 10.78 -19.43
C ALA A 33 10.72 9.39 -19.94
N GLY A 34 9.43 9.05 -19.97
CA GLY A 34 8.94 7.72 -20.35
C GLY A 34 9.32 6.63 -19.35
N ILE A 35 9.54 6.99 -18.08
CA ILE A 35 9.85 6.08 -16.99
C ILE A 35 8.56 5.65 -16.31
N LEU A 36 8.33 4.33 -16.24
CA LEU A 36 7.17 3.77 -15.59
C LEU A 36 7.42 3.68 -14.08
N LEU A 37 6.89 4.67 -13.36
CA LEU A 37 6.99 4.79 -11.91
C LEU A 37 5.57 4.90 -11.36
N ARG A 38 5.19 4.07 -10.40
CA ARG A 38 3.85 4.04 -9.79
C ARG A 38 3.92 4.27 -8.30
N VAL A 39 3.10 5.17 -7.81
CA VAL A 39 3.00 5.44 -6.38
C VAL A 39 2.41 4.24 -5.66
N ILE A 40 2.99 3.89 -4.52
CA ILE A 40 2.46 2.95 -3.54
C ILE A 40 2.43 3.60 -2.15
N GLY A 41 2.08 2.86 -1.13
CA GLY A 41 2.08 3.40 0.24
C GLY A 41 1.00 4.47 0.47
N SER A 42 1.17 5.23 1.54
CA SER A 42 0.15 6.16 2.05
C SER A 42 -0.30 7.23 1.05
N LEU A 43 0.60 7.69 0.20
CA LEU A 43 0.29 8.70 -0.81
C LEU A 43 -0.57 8.15 -1.95
N ALA A 44 -0.42 6.86 -2.31
CA ALA A 44 -1.32 6.22 -3.27
C ALA A 44 -2.77 6.22 -2.76
N PHE A 45 -2.97 5.89 -1.48
CA PHE A 45 -4.30 5.95 -0.87
C PHE A 45 -4.88 7.36 -0.87
N GLN A 46 -4.08 8.38 -0.60
CA GLN A 46 -4.55 9.77 -0.67
C GLN A 46 -4.98 10.17 -2.09
N LEU A 47 -4.26 9.72 -3.11
CA LEU A 47 -4.60 10.01 -4.51
C LEU A 47 -5.91 9.34 -4.94
N HIS A 48 -6.15 8.09 -4.52
CA HIS A 48 -7.34 7.33 -4.90
C HIS A 48 -8.56 7.60 -4.03
N CYS A 49 -8.40 8.15 -2.82
CA CYS A 49 -9.50 8.34 -1.89
C CYS A 49 -9.78 9.83 -1.59
N PRO A 50 -10.15 10.65 -2.60
CA PRO A 50 -10.34 12.09 -2.42
C PRO A 50 -11.50 12.44 -1.46
N LYS A 51 -12.54 11.59 -1.34
CA LYS A 51 -13.68 11.83 -0.44
C LYS A 51 -13.35 11.50 1.01
N PHE A 52 -12.59 10.42 1.22
CA PHE A 52 -12.28 9.89 2.54
C PHE A 52 -10.82 10.16 2.97
N GLY A 53 -10.01 10.82 2.15
CA GLY A 53 -8.62 11.18 2.45
C GLY A 53 -8.43 11.96 3.75
N TYR A 54 -9.46 12.72 4.19
CA TYR A 54 -9.46 13.41 5.47
C TYR A 54 -9.30 12.48 6.67
N LEU A 55 -9.66 11.19 6.54
CA LEU A 55 -9.55 10.21 7.63
C LEU A 55 -8.10 9.97 8.02
N GLN A 56 -7.15 10.01 7.09
CA GLN A 56 -5.73 9.90 7.43
C GLN A 56 -5.33 10.98 8.44
N ALA A 57 -5.65 12.25 8.16
CA ALA A 57 -5.36 13.35 9.06
C ALA A 57 -6.14 13.24 10.38
N ALA A 58 -7.44 12.96 10.30
CA ALA A 58 -8.30 12.84 11.48
C ALA A 58 -7.89 11.71 12.43
N MET A 59 -7.20 10.69 11.92
CA MET A 59 -6.68 9.55 12.68
C MET A 59 -5.17 9.65 12.94
N GLY A 60 -4.54 10.81 12.71
CA GLY A 60 -3.13 11.07 13.02
C GLY A 60 -2.14 10.35 12.09
N ARG A 61 -2.56 9.99 10.86
CA ARG A 61 -1.70 9.37 9.86
C ARG A 61 -0.83 10.43 9.17
N ALA A 62 0.44 10.54 9.54
CA ALA A 62 1.41 11.41 8.90
C ALA A 62 2.10 10.69 7.72
N TYR A 63 2.60 11.46 6.74
CA TYR A 63 3.51 10.97 5.70
C TYR A 63 4.94 11.00 6.23
N THR A 64 5.71 9.94 5.93
CA THR A 64 7.11 9.81 6.34
C THR A 64 8.05 9.66 5.13
N ASP A 65 7.52 9.14 4.03
CA ASP A 65 8.23 8.70 2.84
C ASP A 65 7.35 8.80 1.59
N ILE A 66 7.97 8.67 0.43
CA ILE A 66 7.30 8.51 -0.86
C ILE A 66 7.72 7.16 -1.42
N ASP A 67 6.79 6.25 -1.55
CA ASP A 67 7.05 4.89 -2.03
C ASP A 67 6.63 4.73 -3.49
N PHE A 68 7.45 4.03 -4.26
CA PHE A 68 7.18 3.72 -5.66
C PHE A 68 7.38 2.24 -5.98
N ALA A 69 6.60 1.76 -6.94
CA ALA A 69 6.80 0.50 -7.63
C ALA A 69 7.32 0.76 -9.03
N ALA A 70 8.27 -0.06 -9.49
CA ALA A 70 8.89 0.07 -10.80
C ALA A 70 9.36 -1.28 -11.34
N TYR A 71 9.89 -1.28 -12.57
CA TYR A 71 10.57 -2.45 -13.14
C TYR A 71 12.08 -2.28 -13.11
N THR A 72 12.81 -3.34 -12.76
CA THR A 72 14.28 -3.37 -12.70
C THR A 72 14.92 -2.95 -14.02
N ARG A 73 14.29 -3.23 -15.16
CA ARG A 73 14.78 -2.81 -16.49
C ARG A 73 14.97 -1.31 -16.65
N GLN A 74 14.30 -0.49 -15.80
CA GLN A 74 14.40 0.98 -15.81
C GLN A 74 15.18 1.53 -14.59
N SER A 75 15.82 0.68 -13.80
CA SER A 75 16.51 1.13 -12.56
C SER A 75 17.56 2.20 -12.82
N LYS A 76 18.35 2.08 -13.88
CA LYS A 76 19.38 3.07 -14.24
C LYS A 76 18.77 4.42 -14.65
N GLU A 77 17.67 4.39 -15.39
CA GLU A 77 16.93 5.58 -15.79
C GLU A 77 16.33 6.28 -14.57
N ILE A 78 15.80 5.50 -13.61
CA ILE A 78 15.25 5.99 -12.33
C ILE A 78 16.36 6.63 -11.50
N GLN A 79 17.49 5.97 -11.32
CA GLN A 79 18.66 6.50 -10.60
C GLN A 79 19.14 7.82 -11.22
N GLY A 80 19.23 7.88 -12.56
CA GLY A 80 19.56 9.10 -13.28
C GLY A 80 18.51 10.21 -13.11
N LEU A 81 17.23 9.87 -13.10
CA LEU A 81 16.13 10.81 -12.85
C LEU A 81 16.22 11.38 -11.44
N MET A 82 16.32 10.55 -10.42
CA MET A 82 16.40 10.97 -9.02
C MET A 82 17.62 11.85 -8.76
N THR A 83 18.76 11.52 -9.35
CA THR A 83 19.96 12.38 -9.28
C THR A 83 19.72 13.78 -9.88
N ARG A 84 19.09 13.87 -11.06
CA ARG A 84 18.72 15.17 -11.67
C ARG A 84 17.72 15.96 -10.83
N LEU A 85 16.86 15.29 -10.10
CA LEU A 85 15.90 15.89 -9.17
C LEU A 85 16.54 16.32 -7.83
N GLY A 86 17.85 16.05 -7.63
CA GLY A 86 18.61 16.43 -6.45
C GLY A 86 18.59 15.43 -5.31
N TYR A 87 18.19 14.19 -5.59
CA TYR A 87 18.25 13.08 -4.63
C TYR A 87 19.60 12.38 -4.64
N ARG A 88 19.98 11.83 -3.50
CA ARG A 88 21.18 11.01 -3.31
C ARG A 88 20.76 9.57 -3.11
N GLU A 89 21.30 8.68 -3.93
CA GLU A 89 21.09 7.23 -3.86
C GLU A 89 21.81 6.63 -2.65
N ASN A 90 21.14 5.76 -1.91
CA ASN A 90 21.77 4.87 -0.93
C ASN A 90 22.16 3.54 -1.62
N ARG A 91 23.35 3.51 -2.21
CA ARG A 91 23.85 2.35 -2.98
C ARG A 91 23.95 1.06 -2.19
N GLU A 92 24.15 1.13 -0.88
CA GLU A 92 24.28 -0.06 -0.05
C GLU A 92 22.97 -0.85 -0.06
N VAL A 93 21.83 -0.17 -0.02
CA VAL A 93 20.51 -0.82 -0.06
C VAL A 93 20.28 -1.54 -1.37
N PHE A 94 20.60 -0.93 -2.51
CA PHE A 94 20.47 -1.56 -3.83
C PHE A 94 21.32 -2.84 -3.94
N ILE A 95 22.55 -2.81 -3.42
CA ILE A 95 23.45 -3.98 -3.44
C ILE A 95 22.94 -5.09 -2.51
N VAL A 96 22.56 -4.74 -1.27
CA VAL A 96 22.12 -5.71 -0.26
C VAL A 96 20.76 -6.33 -0.65
N SER A 97 19.89 -5.57 -1.31
CA SER A 97 18.60 -6.05 -1.83
C SER A 97 18.72 -6.79 -3.18
N GLU A 98 19.95 -7.02 -3.68
CA GLU A 98 20.18 -7.64 -4.99
C GLU A 98 19.44 -6.92 -6.14
N GLY A 99 19.26 -5.60 -6.02
CA GLY A 99 18.56 -4.77 -7.00
C GLY A 99 17.04 -4.80 -6.89
N GLU A 100 16.49 -5.31 -5.80
CA GLU A 100 15.03 -5.33 -5.56
C GLU A 100 14.49 -4.04 -4.97
N ARG A 101 15.37 -3.17 -4.41
CA ARG A 101 15.01 -1.91 -3.76
C ARG A 101 16.07 -0.84 -3.95
N ASP A 102 15.64 0.37 -4.27
CA ASP A 102 16.46 1.58 -4.22
C ASP A 102 15.93 2.53 -3.16
N ILE A 103 16.83 3.22 -2.49
CA ILE A 103 16.51 4.30 -1.54
C ILE A 103 17.18 5.59 -1.99
N PHE A 104 16.43 6.68 -1.95
CA PHE A 104 16.91 8.00 -2.29
C PHE A 104 16.54 9.02 -1.22
N ASP A 105 17.51 9.82 -0.83
CA ASP A 105 17.36 10.84 0.21
C ASP A 105 17.58 12.25 -0.34
N ARG A 106 16.77 13.19 0.12
CA ARG A 106 16.98 14.62 -0.07
C ARG A 106 16.89 15.33 1.28
N PRO A 107 17.99 15.32 2.07
CA PRO A 107 17.98 15.81 3.44
C PRO A 107 17.62 17.29 3.56
N GLU A 108 17.90 18.10 2.53
CA GLU A 108 17.63 19.54 2.50
C GLU A 108 16.13 19.86 2.63
N ILE A 109 15.28 18.93 2.22
CA ILE A 109 13.82 19.03 2.36
C ILE A 109 13.24 17.91 3.24
N GLY A 110 14.07 17.03 3.79
CA GLY A 110 13.64 15.95 4.66
C GLY A 110 12.70 14.95 3.98
N ILE A 111 12.95 14.62 2.70
CA ILE A 111 12.17 13.60 1.96
C ILE A 111 13.01 12.39 1.68
N HIS A 112 12.45 11.24 2.02
CA HIS A 112 12.94 9.90 1.76
C HIS A 112 12.08 9.23 0.69
N ILE A 113 12.68 8.50 -0.24
CA ILE A 113 12.01 7.80 -1.33
C ILE A 113 12.46 6.35 -1.34
N ASP A 114 11.49 5.45 -1.40
CA ASP A 114 11.69 4.03 -1.63
C ASP A 114 11.18 3.63 -3.03
N VAL A 115 11.97 2.86 -3.77
CA VAL A 115 11.56 2.28 -5.04
C VAL A 115 11.67 0.76 -4.96
N PHE A 116 10.56 0.07 -5.09
CA PHE A 116 10.47 -1.39 -5.06
C PHE A 116 10.36 -1.94 -6.48
N TYR A 117 11.32 -2.79 -6.88
CA TYR A 117 11.38 -3.35 -8.22
C TYR A 117 10.72 -4.73 -8.31
N GLU A 118 9.94 -4.96 -9.40
CA GLU A 118 9.28 -6.22 -9.78
C GLU A 118 8.24 -6.72 -8.77
N LYS A 119 8.42 -6.46 -7.47
CA LYS A 119 7.59 -7.02 -6.40
C LYS A 119 7.71 -6.23 -5.10
N LEU A 120 6.71 -6.39 -4.24
CA LEU A 120 6.76 -6.02 -2.83
C LEU A 120 6.94 -7.30 -2.00
N SER A 121 8.07 -7.41 -1.31
CA SER A 121 8.43 -8.62 -0.54
C SER A 121 8.50 -8.30 0.95
N PHE A 122 7.34 -8.34 1.63
CA PHE A 122 7.24 -8.26 3.09
C PHE A 122 6.87 -9.62 3.69
N SER A 123 5.75 -9.75 4.41
CA SER A 123 5.35 -11.06 4.92
C SER A 123 5.03 -12.06 3.81
N HIS A 124 4.56 -11.57 2.69
CA HIS A 124 4.33 -12.30 1.43
C HIS A 124 4.94 -11.54 0.26
N VAL A 125 4.86 -12.12 -0.94
CA VAL A 125 5.36 -11.48 -2.16
C VAL A 125 4.19 -11.10 -3.06
N ILE A 126 4.11 -9.82 -3.43
CA ILE A 126 3.17 -9.28 -4.39
C ILE A 126 3.95 -8.82 -5.62
N TYR A 127 3.70 -9.45 -6.77
CA TYR A 127 4.41 -9.17 -8.01
C TYR A 127 3.74 -8.04 -8.80
N TRP A 128 4.56 -7.18 -9.41
CA TRP A 128 4.09 -6.06 -10.25
C TRP A 128 3.99 -6.41 -11.74
N VAL A 129 4.49 -7.56 -12.18
CA VAL A 129 4.59 -7.93 -13.60
C VAL A 129 3.23 -7.83 -14.31
N GLY A 130 3.15 -6.95 -15.30
CA GLY A 130 1.92 -6.68 -16.05
C GLY A 130 0.84 -5.94 -15.26
N ARG A 131 1.19 -5.35 -14.12
CA ARG A 131 0.25 -4.63 -13.25
C ARG A 131 0.50 -3.12 -13.19
N LEU A 132 1.76 -2.68 -13.40
CA LEU A 132 2.11 -1.26 -13.34
C LEU A 132 1.57 -0.45 -14.53
N GLU A 133 1.19 -1.11 -15.63
CA GLU A 133 0.57 -0.49 -16.80
C GLU A 133 -0.95 -0.32 -16.67
N VAL A 134 -1.56 -0.94 -15.65
CA VAL A 134 -3.02 -1.01 -15.52
C VAL A 134 -3.62 0.29 -14.99
N ASP A 135 -2.88 1.00 -14.15
CA ASP A 135 -3.33 2.24 -13.52
C ASP A 135 -2.23 3.32 -13.52
N HIS A 136 -2.63 4.58 -13.30
CA HIS A 136 -1.77 5.76 -13.21
C HIS A 136 -2.45 6.84 -12.36
N PRO A 137 -1.72 7.52 -11.48
CA PRO A 137 -0.27 7.51 -11.25
C PRO A 137 0.21 6.45 -10.25
N SER A 138 -0.67 5.63 -9.71
CA SER A 138 -0.35 4.60 -8.70
C SER A 138 -0.51 3.18 -9.24
N ILE A 139 -0.27 2.19 -8.37
CA ILE A 139 -0.68 0.81 -8.61
C ILE A 139 -2.20 0.67 -8.55
N PRO A 140 -2.79 -0.38 -9.18
CA PRO A 140 -4.24 -0.59 -9.14
C PRO A 140 -4.78 -0.85 -7.73
N LEU A 141 -6.07 -0.60 -7.52
CA LEU A 141 -6.74 -0.70 -6.21
C LEU A 141 -6.63 -2.09 -5.56
N ALA A 142 -6.56 -3.16 -6.36
CA ALA A 142 -6.38 -4.52 -5.82
C ALA A 142 -5.00 -4.69 -5.20
N GLU A 143 -3.95 -4.19 -5.85
CA GLU A 143 -2.59 -4.21 -5.34
C GLU A 143 -2.42 -3.29 -4.13
N MET A 144 -3.13 -2.16 -4.09
CA MET A 144 -3.17 -1.28 -2.91
C MET A 144 -3.76 -2.03 -1.69
N LEU A 145 -4.84 -2.80 -1.87
CA LEU A 145 -5.37 -3.63 -0.80
C LEU A 145 -4.37 -4.73 -0.40
N LEU A 146 -3.74 -5.38 -1.37
CA LEU A 146 -2.78 -6.45 -1.14
C LEU A 146 -1.53 -5.96 -0.39
N GLU A 147 -1.01 -4.77 -0.70
CA GLU A 147 0.18 -4.24 -0.02
C GLU A 147 -0.01 -4.10 1.49
N LYS A 148 -1.22 -3.74 1.94
CA LYS A 148 -1.56 -3.61 3.36
C LYS A 148 -1.94 -4.95 3.98
N MET A 149 -2.78 -5.71 3.29
CA MET A 149 -3.35 -6.94 3.85
C MET A 149 -2.38 -8.12 3.89
N GLN A 150 -1.24 -8.06 3.17
CA GLN A 150 -0.22 -9.11 3.22
C GLN A 150 0.62 -9.13 4.52
N ILE A 151 0.63 -8.04 5.30
CA ILE A 151 1.51 -7.88 6.48
C ILE A 151 0.88 -8.60 7.68
N VAL A 152 1.54 -9.63 8.20
CA VAL A 152 0.97 -10.44 9.31
C VAL A 152 0.78 -9.62 10.59
N LYS A 153 1.73 -8.74 10.90
CA LYS A 153 1.64 -7.81 12.04
C LYS A 153 1.14 -6.43 11.57
N ILE A 154 -0.07 -6.41 11.01
CA ILE A 154 -0.68 -5.17 10.53
C ILE A 154 -0.77 -4.13 11.66
N ASN A 155 -0.34 -2.91 11.37
CA ASN A 155 -0.36 -1.77 12.29
C ASN A 155 -1.61 -0.89 12.07
N GLU A 156 -1.77 0.14 12.91
CA GLU A 156 -2.92 1.03 12.83
C GLU A 156 -2.96 1.85 11.53
N LYS A 157 -1.77 2.25 11.02
CA LYS A 157 -1.65 3.00 9.76
C LYS A 157 -2.22 2.21 8.58
N ASP A 158 -1.90 0.90 8.50
CA ASP A 158 -2.41 0.03 7.45
C ASP A 158 -3.92 -0.20 7.55
N VAL A 159 -4.46 -0.26 8.78
CA VAL A 159 -5.90 -0.36 9.03
C VAL A 159 -6.63 0.90 8.54
N ILE A 160 -6.09 2.09 8.84
CA ILE A 160 -6.67 3.38 8.41
C ILE A 160 -6.69 3.48 6.88
N ASP A 161 -5.56 3.22 6.22
CA ASP A 161 -5.45 3.24 4.77
C ASP A 161 -6.44 2.26 4.13
N THR A 162 -6.57 1.04 4.69
CA THR A 162 -7.53 0.04 4.20
C THR A 162 -8.99 0.45 4.39
N MET A 163 -9.36 1.01 5.54
CA MET A 163 -10.72 1.50 5.76
C MET A 163 -11.09 2.59 4.77
N MET A 164 -10.17 3.52 4.51
CA MET A 164 -10.34 4.59 3.54
C MET A 164 -10.59 4.05 2.13
N LEU A 165 -9.78 3.07 1.70
CA LEU A 165 -9.94 2.42 0.40
C LEU A 165 -11.29 1.71 0.25
N LEU A 166 -11.73 0.98 1.28
CA LEU A 166 -13.02 0.27 1.29
C LEU A 166 -14.22 1.22 1.33
N LEU A 167 -14.08 2.43 1.85
CA LEU A 167 -15.11 3.45 1.84
C LEU A 167 -15.24 4.13 0.47
N GLU A 168 -14.12 4.37 -0.21
CA GLU A 168 -14.08 5.10 -1.47
C GLU A 168 -14.47 4.22 -2.66
N HIS A 169 -14.01 2.95 -2.68
CA HIS A 169 -14.11 2.08 -3.84
C HIS A 169 -14.89 0.79 -3.55
N PRO A 170 -15.85 0.42 -4.42
CA PRO A 170 -16.53 -0.85 -4.30
C PRO A 170 -15.64 -2.02 -4.72
N LEU A 171 -15.93 -3.22 -4.22
CA LEU A 171 -15.37 -4.46 -4.76
C LEU A 171 -16.00 -4.77 -6.12
N GLY A 172 -15.17 -5.23 -7.07
CA GLY A 172 -15.62 -5.62 -8.41
C GLY A 172 -14.77 -6.73 -9.02
N ASP A 173 -15.10 -7.11 -10.26
CA ASP A 173 -14.40 -8.18 -10.97
C ASP A 173 -13.41 -7.65 -12.03
N SER A 174 -13.11 -6.35 -12.02
CA SER A 174 -12.18 -5.69 -12.93
C SER A 174 -11.37 -4.61 -12.20
N ASP A 175 -10.33 -4.08 -12.86
CA ASP A 175 -9.49 -3.02 -12.30
C ASP A 175 -10.07 -1.61 -12.51
N LYS A 176 -11.18 -1.48 -13.25
CA LYS A 176 -11.76 -0.18 -13.58
C LYS A 176 -12.61 0.34 -12.43
N GLU A 177 -12.10 1.34 -11.70
CA GLU A 177 -12.79 2.04 -10.59
C GLU A 177 -13.24 1.10 -9.45
N THR A 178 -12.74 -0.16 -9.41
CA THR A 178 -13.11 -1.13 -8.37
C THR A 178 -11.88 -1.85 -7.83
N ILE A 179 -11.96 -2.27 -6.57
CA ILE A 179 -11.00 -3.20 -5.99
C ILE A 179 -11.25 -4.57 -6.62
N ASN A 180 -10.38 -5.01 -7.52
CA ASN A 180 -10.54 -6.27 -8.26
C ASN A 180 -10.44 -7.48 -7.32
N ILE A 181 -11.55 -7.85 -6.70
CA ILE A 181 -11.60 -8.98 -5.75
C ILE A 181 -11.41 -10.34 -6.45
N LYS A 182 -11.68 -10.43 -7.76
CA LYS A 182 -11.42 -11.65 -8.53
C LYS A 182 -9.92 -11.95 -8.58
N LEU A 183 -9.08 -10.93 -8.80
CA LEU A 183 -7.62 -11.08 -8.75
C LEU A 183 -7.16 -11.54 -7.35
N ILE A 184 -7.63 -10.87 -6.31
CA ILE A 184 -7.26 -11.18 -4.92
C ILE A 184 -7.69 -12.62 -4.55
N ALA A 185 -8.90 -13.01 -4.91
CA ALA A 185 -9.41 -14.36 -4.67
C ALA A 185 -8.59 -15.44 -5.41
N ALA A 186 -8.19 -15.17 -6.65
CA ALA A 186 -7.33 -16.06 -7.42
C ALA A 186 -5.95 -16.25 -6.76
N LEU A 187 -5.30 -15.18 -6.32
CA LEU A 187 -4.04 -15.24 -5.56
C LEU A 187 -4.20 -16.03 -4.25
N CYS A 188 -5.23 -15.73 -3.46
CA CYS A 188 -5.55 -16.43 -2.23
C CYS A 188 -5.89 -17.92 -2.45
N SER A 189 -6.42 -18.30 -3.61
CA SER A 189 -6.75 -19.67 -3.92
C SER A 189 -5.55 -20.54 -4.28
N SER A 190 -4.45 -19.90 -4.68
CA SER A 190 -3.20 -20.58 -5.03
C SER A 190 -2.22 -20.66 -3.86
N ASP A 191 -2.23 -19.66 -2.96
CA ASP A 191 -1.34 -19.56 -1.80
C ASP A 191 -2.14 -19.54 -0.48
N TRP A 192 -2.01 -20.60 0.31
CA TRP A 192 -2.67 -20.73 1.61
C TRP A 192 -2.15 -19.70 2.62
N GLY A 193 -0.87 -19.39 2.58
CA GLY A 193 -0.27 -18.42 3.51
C GLY A 193 -0.80 -17.01 3.27
N LEU A 194 -0.84 -16.60 2.03
CA LEU A 194 -1.41 -15.32 1.62
C LEU A 194 -2.91 -15.24 1.98
N TRP A 195 -3.68 -16.31 1.64
CA TRP A 195 -5.08 -16.43 2.04
C TRP A 195 -5.27 -16.25 3.55
N ARG A 196 -4.48 -16.95 4.35
CA ARG A 196 -4.57 -16.90 5.82
C ARG A 196 -4.33 -15.50 6.35
N THR A 197 -3.32 -14.82 5.83
CA THR A 197 -2.98 -13.46 6.26
C THR A 197 -4.03 -12.45 5.83
N ILE A 198 -4.44 -12.46 4.56
CA ILE A 198 -5.44 -11.51 4.03
C ILE A 198 -6.78 -11.66 4.76
N THR A 199 -7.27 -12.90 4.93
CA THR A 199 -8.56 -13.12 5.60
C THR A 199 -8.52 -12.71 7.07
N MET A 200 -7.42 -12.99 7.76
CA MET A 200 -7.20 -12.56 9.14
C MET A 200 -7.19 -11.02 9.25
N ASN A 201 -6.48 -10.35 8.37
CA ASN A 201 -6.34 -8.89 8.40
C ASN A 201 -7.63 -8.17 8.01
N LEU A 202 -8.35 -8.65 7.00
CA LEU A 202 -9.68 -8.12 6.64
C LEU A 202 -10.64 -8.22 7.82
N ASP A 203 -10.66 -9.36 8.53
CA ASP A 203 -11.48 -9.49 9.74
C ASP A 203 -11.05 -8.52 10.84
N LYS A 204 -9.73 -8.33 11.04
CA LYS A 204 -9.18 -7.36 11.99
C LYS A 204 -9.59 -5.93 11.63
N VAL A 205 -9.52 -5.53 10.36
CA VAL A 205 -10.01 -4.22 9.89
C VAL A 205 -11.48 -4.04 10.24
N ARG A 206 -12.33 -5.03 9.95
CA ARG A 206 -13.77 -5.01 10.29
C ARG A 206 -14.03 -4.86 11.79
N GLN A 207 -13.25 -5.53 12.62
CA GLN A 207 -13.40 -5.42 14.08
C GLN A 207 -12.95 -4.06 14.59
N LEU A 208 -11.80 -3.56 14.13
CA LEU A 208 -11.26 -2.28 14.57
C LEU A 208 -12.11 -1.10 14.10
N ALA A 209 -12.68 -1.14 12.89
CA ALA A 209 -13.55 -0.08 12.35
C ALA A 209 -14.71 0.27 13.29
N LYS A 210 -15.24 -0.71 14.04
CA LYS A 210 -16.33 -0.49 15.00
C LYS A 210 -15.96 0.48 16.12
N GLY A 211 -14.68 0.49 16.52
CA GLY A 211 -14.16 1.30 17.62
C GLY A 211 -13.70 2.70 17.24
N TYR A 212 -13.57 3.02 15.94
CA TYR A 212 -13.11 4.33 15.53
C TYR A 212 -14.20 5.40 15.67
N PRO A 213 -13.99 6.43 16.52
CA PRO A 213 -14.98 7.49 16.73
C PRO A 213 -15.09 8.45 15.55
N GLN A 214 -14.08 8.47 14.66
CA GLN A 214 -14.05 9.28 13.44
C GLN A 214 -14.96 8.74 12.34
N LEU A 215 -15.43 7.50 12.46
CA LEU A 215 -16.35 6.87 11.52
C LEU A 215 -17.80 6.97 12.05
N ASP A 216 -18.70 7.39 11.21
CA ASP A 216 -20.13 7.32 11.50
C ASP A 216 -20.70 5.89 11.32
N SER A 217 -21.97 5.70 11.65
CA SER A 217 -22.61 4.39 11.59
C SER A 217 -22.70 3.83 10.17
N GLU A 218 -22.95 4.67 9.17
CA GLU A 218 -23.03 4.28 7.76
C GLU A 218 -21.67 3.83 7.24
N GLN A 219 -20.62 4.57 7.53
CA GLN A 219 -19.26 4.21 7.16
C GLN A 219 -18.83 2.87 7.77
N LYS A 220 -19.17 2.61 9.04
CA LYS A 220 -18.89 1.32 9.70
C LYS A 220 -19.63 0.16 9.03
N GLU A 221 -20.87 0.39 8.61
CA GLU A 221 -21.68 -0.60 7.89
C GLU A 221 -21.10 -0.88 6.50
N ILE A 222 -20.69 0.16 5.76
CA ILE A 222 -20.04 0.01 4.44
C ILE A 222 -18.75 -0.83 4.58
N ILE A 223 -17.86 -0.49 5.49
CA ILE A 223 -16.62 -1.25 5.71
C ILE A 223 -16.95 -2.72 6.04
N SER A 224 -17.91 -2.95 6.94
CA SER A 224 -18.31 -4.31 7.33
C SER A 224 -18.89 -5.10 6.15
N ALA A 225 -19.72 -4.48 5.32
CA ALA A 225 -20.32 -5.11 4.13
C ALA A 225 -19.24 -5.45 3.08
N GLN A 226 -18.34 -4.52 2.79
CA GLN A 226 -17.22 -4.73 1.86
C GLN A 226 -16.31 -5.86 2.31
N VAL A 227 -15.91 -5.88 3.59
CA VAL A 227 -15.09 -6.97 4.14
C VAL A 227 -15.82 -8.32 4.05
N ASN A 228 -17.12 -8.39 4.41
CA ASN A 228 -17.90 -9.60 4.31
C ASN A 228 -18.00 -10.11 2.86
N LEU A 229 -18.17 -9.19 1.91
CA LEU A 229 -18.18 -9.53 0.48
C LEU A 229 -16.82 -10.05 0.03
N ALA A 230 -15.71 -9.41 0.41
CA ALA A 230 -14.36 -9.85 0.10
C ALA A 230 -14.09 -11.27 0.64
N LEU A 231 -14.35 -11.50 1.93
CA LEU A 231 -14.17 -12.81 2.55
C LEU A 231 -15.01 -13.89 1.84
N THR A 232 -16.27 -13.58 1.52
CA THR A 232 -17.16 -14.51 0.81
C THR A 232 -16.62 -14.86 -0.58
N ARG A 233 -16.11 -13.89 -1.34
CA ARG A 233 -15.54 -14.10 -2.68
C ARG A 233 -14.26 -14.92 -2.60
N ILE A 234 -13.37 -14.60 -1.66
CA ILE A 234 -12.12 -15.34 -1.42
C ILE A 234 -12.42 -16.82 -1.06
N GLU A 235 -13.42 -17.08 -0.21
CA GLU A 235 -13.76 -18.44 0.19
C GLU A 235 -14.40 -19.25 -0.93
N ARG A 236 -15.20 -18.64 -1.79
CA ARG A 236 -15.86 -19.34 -2.91
C ARG A 236 -14.91 -19.73 -4.02
N GLU A 237 -13.72 -19.09 -4.11
CA GLU A 237 -12.75 -19.42 -5.16
C GLU A 237 -12.17 -20.83 -4.97
N SER A 238 -12.07 -21.59 -6.07
CA SER A 238 -11.60 -22.97 -6.07
C SER A 238 -10.13 -23.06 -5.66
N LYS A 239 -9.85 -23.74 -4.54
CA LYS A 239 -8.50 -23.83 -3.98
C LYS A 239 -7.63 -24.84 -4.76
N SER A 240 -6.38 -24.46 -5.03
CA SER A 240 -5.38 -25.32 -5.67
C SER A 240 -5.06 -26.57 -4.82
N LEU A 241 -4.48 -27.60 -5.45
CA LEU A 241 -4.04 -28.81 -4.73
C LEU A 241 -2.97 -28.46 -3.67
N ALA A 242 -2.00 -27.63 -4.03
CA ALA A 242 -0.95 -27.17 -3.12
C ALA A 242 -1.55 -26.46 -1.90
N TRP A 243 -2.53 -25.57 -2.12
CA TRP A 243 -3.26 -24.88 -1.06
C TRP A 243 -3.94 -25.88 -0.10
N ARG A 244 -4.66 -26.89 -0.66
CA ARG A 244 -5.35 -27.91 0.16
C ARG A 244 -4.39 -28.78 0.97
N LEU A 245 -3.22 -29.10 0.42
CA LEU A 245 -2.19 -29.84 1.15
C LEU A 245 -1.60 -28.98 2.27
N ARG A 246 -1.31 -27.71 2.00
CA ARG A 246 -0.78 -26.77 2.99
C ARG A 246 -1.78 -26.50 4.14
N SER A 247 -3.07 -26.41 3.83
CA SER A 247 -4.14 -26.18 4.81
C SER A 247 -4.26 -27.27 5.87
N ARG A 248 -3.86 -28.53 5.56
CA ARG A 248 -3.83 -29.63 6.54
C ARG A 248 -2.82 -29.40 7.66
N VAL A 249 -1.76 -28.69 7.36
CA VAL A 249 -0.73 -28.31 8.37
C VAL A 249 -1.20 -27.10 9.16
N GLY A 250 -1.87 -26.16 8.49
CA GLY A 250 -2.43 -24.95 9.09
C GLY A 250 -1.36 -24.07 9.74
N ASP A 251 -1.72 -23.43 10.85
CA ASP A 251 -0.87 -22.50 11.61
C ASP A 251 0.27 -23.19 12.40
N ARG A 252 0.36 -24.54 12.35
CA ARG A 252 1.42 -25.30 13.05
C ARG A 252 2.82 -25.06 12.49
N VAL A 253 2.91 -24.64 11.23
CA VAL A 253 4.16 -24.26 10.58
C VAL A 253 4.02 -22.83 10.08
N LYS A 254 5.02 -22.01 10.38
CA LYS A 254 5.09 -20.61 9.96
C LYS A 254 4.84 -20.48 8.44
N TRP A 255 4.01 -19.50 8.06
CA TRP A 255 3.54 -19.34 6.67
C TRP A 255 3.92 -18.00 6.04
N TYR A 256 4.70 -17.20 6.74
CA TYR A 256 5.08 -15.85 6.33
C TYR A 256 6.56 -15.57 6.66
N LYS A 257 7.12 -14.58 6.00
CA LYS A 257 8.43 -14.02 6.37
C LYS A 257 8.25 -12.98 7.50
N ASP A 258 9.21 -12.92 8.42
CA ASP A 258 9.26 -11.78 9.33
C ASP A 258 9.59 -10.53 8.52
N VAL A 259 8.95 -9.44 8.86
CA VAL A 259 9.28 -8.11 8.35
C VAL A 259 10.08 -7.45 9.45
N ASP A 260 11.38 -7.26 9.20
CA ASP A 260 12.18 -6.41 10.06
C ASP A 260 11.71 -4.96 9.83
N GLU A 261 11.20 -4.32 10.88
CA GLU A 261 10.96 -2.87 10.83
C GLU A 261 12.32 -2.22 10.66
N VAL A 262 12.61 -1.74 9.45
CA VAL A 262 13.74 -0.84 9.23
C VAL A 262 13.37 0.46 9.93
N GLN A 263 14.03 0.67 11.10
CA GLN A 263 13.93 1.90 11.88
C GLN A 263 14.62 3.05 11.14
#